data_d1038ba24c9812d2e9b303f7a0118b80
#
_entry.id   d1038ba24c9812d2e9b303f7a0118b80
#
_cell.length_a   1.000
_cell.length_b   1.000
_cell.length_c   1.000
_cell.angle_alpha   90.00
_cell.angle_beta   90.00
_cell.angle_gamma   90.00
#
_symmetry.space_group_name_H-M   'P 1'
#
loop_
_entity.id
_entity.type
_entity.pdbx_description
1 polymer ?
#
loop_
_entity_poly.entity_id
_entity_poly.type
_entity_poly.pdbx_seq_one_letter_code
_entity_poly.pdbx_strand_id
1 'polypeptide(L)'
;MFRAFFFKSLFFFWYRFLFRQLKNLIGFHRSVSNNSYVFPTQFKYQKFPSLLNRSNLNDHTLIFEVENALLKSSSLFPYFMLVAFEAGGLLRAIVLVLLYPFVCLAGEEMGLKIMVMTCFFGIKADNFRVGRSVLPKFFLEDVGSEIFEVLNRGGKKVGVTNMPRVMVESFLREYLEIEFVVGREIKVFCGYYIGLMDERKTLQALEQVQEGKGCSDMIGITSFNKVLDQELLSNCKEVYVVSEGDKRSWQALPRELYPKPLIFHDGRLALRPSPMESLAMLMWLPYAIILAIIRISLALSLPYKISTPLLIFTGIRFTTSIPKTKTSHNAKSNGHIYVSNHRTLLDPLYISFTLQKNLIAVTYSLSRMSEILAPIQTVRLTRNRDQDAKMMQQLLKQGDLVVCPEGTTCREPYLLRFSPLFSEMCDEITPVAVDSHVSMFHGTTAGGLKCLDPVFFLMNPVPVYTVQLLDQLVPSQPQINDDDEKEGSRFVTANDVQRQIGNALGFECTKLTRKDKYMILAGNEGIVSTKRSGKS
;
A
#
# COMPACT_ATOMS: atom_id res chain seq x y z
N MET A 1 7.46 -0.60 -25.59
CA MET A 1 7.18 0.85 -25.63
C MET A 1 6.16 1.22 -26.71
N PHE A 2 6.35 0.85 -27.97
CA PHE A 2 5.48 1.24 -29.10
C PHE A 2 4.01 0.74 -28.97
N ARG A 3 3.78 -0.50 -28.52
CA ARG A 3 2.42 -1.06 -28.35
C ARG A 3 1.62 -0.36 -27.23
N ALA A 4 2.25 -0.02 -26.11
CA ALA A 4 1.58 0.73 -25.04
C ALA A 4 1.22 2.17 -25.45
N PHE A 5 2.04 2.77 -26.31
CA PHE A 5 1.79 4.11 -26.86
C PHE A 5 0.63 4.09 -27.88
N PHE A 6 0.58 3.06 -28.72
CA PHE A 6 -0.50 2.89 -29.71
C PHE A 6 -1.86 2.67 -29.04
N PHE A 7 -1.94 1.83 -28.01
CA PHE A 7 -3.17 1.62 -27.24
C PHE A 7 -3.59 2.86 -26.45
N LYS A 8 -2.63 3.60 -25.84
CA LYS A 8 -2.93 4.89 -25.22
C LYS A 8 -3.48 5.91 -26.23
N SER A 9 -2.90 5.98 -27.43
CA SER A 9 -3.31 6.91 -28.48
C SER A 9 -4.68 6.59 -29.06
N LEU A 10 -4.94 5.31 -29.37
CA LEU A 10 -6.24 4.84 -29.89
C LEU A 10 -7.35 5.04 -28.85
N PHE A 11 -7.04 4.78 -27.59
CA PHE A 11 -7.95 4.97 -26.47
C PHE A 11 -8.24 6.46 -26.21
N PHE A 12 -7.22 7.33 -26.26
CA PHE A 12 -7.39 8.78 -26.13
C PHE A 12 -8.28 9.34 -27.25
N PHE A 13 -8.17 8.77 -28.46
CA PHE A 13 -9.03 9.12 -29.60
C PHE A 13 -10.48 8.71 -29.33
N TRP A 14 -10.74 7.46 -28.92
CA TRP A 14 -12.11 6.97 -28.62
C TRP A 14 -12.74 7.68 -27.42
N TYR A 15 -11.97 7.94 -26.37
CA TYR A 15 -12.44 8.69 -25.20
C TYR A 15 -12.79 10.13 -25.56
N ARG A 16 -11.93 10.83 -26.32
CA ARG A 16 -12.22 12.18 -26.83
C ARG A 16 -13.42 12.19 -27.77
N PHE A 17 -13.54 11.18 -28.61
CA PHE A 17 -14.67 11.05 -29.53
C PHE A 17 -15.99 10.83 -28.78
N LEU A 18 -16.04 9.87 -27.84
CA LEU A 18 -17.22 9.61 -26.98
C LEU A 18 -17.55 10.82 -26.11
N PHE A 19 -16.54 11.44 -25.49
CA PHE A 19 -16.73 12.64 -24.67
C PHE A 19 -17.21 13.84 -25.48
N ARG A 20 -16.75 13.98 -26.73
CA ARG A 20 -17.19 15.00 -27.65
C ARG A 20 -18.63 14.75 -28.14
N GLN A 21 -19.00 13.50 -28.42
CA GLN A 21 -20.36 13.10 -28.77
C GLN A 21 -21.32 13.28 -27.59
N LEU A 22 -20.93 12.89 -26.38
CA LEU A 22 -21.70 13.14 -25.16
C LEU A 22 -21.85 14.65 -24.89
N LYS A 23 -20.79 15.43 -25.06
CA LYS A 23 -20.82 16.89 -24.91
C LYS A 23 -21.73 17.56 -25.94
N ASN A 24 -21.75 17.03 -27.16
CA ASN A 24 -22.65 17.50 -28.22
C ASN A 24 -24.09 17.07 -28.02
N LEU A 25 -24.35 15.86 -27.47
CA LEU A 25 -25.67 15.37 -27.08
C LEU A 25 -26.25 16.09 -25.86
N ILE A 26 -25.39 16.52 -24.92
CA ILE A 26 -25.72 17.24 -23.69
C ILE A 26 -25.55 18.76 -23.89
N GLY A 27 -25.22 19.20 -25.09
CA GLY A 27 -25.02 20.61 -25.49
C GLY A 27 -26.25 21.51 -25.33
N PHE A 28 -27.26 21.08 -24.61
CA PHE A 28 -28.35 21.90 -24.11
C PHE A 28 -28.02 22.39 -22.70
N HIS A 29 -27.89 23.69 -22.57
CA HIS A 29 -27.79 24.48 -21.33
C HIS A 29 -26.57 24.26 -20.43
N ARG A 30 -25.40 24.65 -20.86
CA ARG A 30 -24.59 25.49 -19.99
C ARG A 30 -24.89 26.95 -20.27
N SER A 31 -26.00 27.42 -19.77
CA SER A 31 -26.08 28.78 -19.30
C SER A 31 -24.92 28.89 -18.31
N VAL A 32 -23.87 29.56 -18.70
CA VAL A 32 -22.86 30.04 -17.78
C VAL A 32 -23.59 31.03 -16.88
N SER A 33 -24.18 30.50 -15.81
CA SER A 33 -24.45 31.30 -14.65
C SER A 33 -23.06 31.75 -14.20
N ASN A 34 -22.69 32.96 -14.56
CA ASN A 34 -21.72 33.76 -13.85
C ASN A 34 -22.33 34.05 -12.45
N ASN A 35 -22.49 33.03 -11.64
CA ASN A 35 -22.53 33.18 -10.24
C ASN A 35 -21.10 33.52 -9.82
N SER A 36 -20.74 34.77 -9.93
CA SER A 36 -19.77 35.39 -9.04
C SER A 36 -20.29 35.09 -7.63
N TYR A 37 -19.70 34.07 -7.01
CA TYR A 37 -19.96 33.78 -5.59
C TYR A 37 -19.52 35.04 -4.83
N VAL A 38 -20.51 35.82 -4.42
CA VAL A 38 -20.31 36.97 -3.52
C VAL A 38 -19.95 36.35 -2.18
N PHE A 39 -18.68 36.31 -1.88
CA PHE A 39 -18.22 35.96 -0.55
C PHE A 39 -18.90 36.95 0.44
N PRO A 40 -19.42 36.46 1.57
CA PRO A 40 -19.96 37.36 2.60
C PRO A 40 -18.88 38.36 2.94
N THR A 41 -19.18 39.65 2.79
CA THR A 41 -18.25 40.79 2.99
C THR A 41 -17.72 40.91 4.41
N GLN A 42 -18.10 40.01 5.31
CA GLN A 42 -17.72 40.03 6.73
C GLN A 42 -16.34 39.39 7.02
N PHE A 43 -15.74 38.64 6.08
CA PHE A 43 -14.48 37.92 6.33
C PHE A 43 -13.33 38.51 5.53
N LYS A 44 -12.17 38.67 6.18
CA LYS A 44 -10.92 39.06 5.54
C LYS A 44 -10.24 37.82 4.98
N TYR A 45 -10.55 37.47 3.71
CA TYR A 45 -9.90 36.35 3.02
C TYR A 45 -8.46 36.74 2.66
N GLN A 46 -7.52 35.87 3.01
CA GLN A 46 -6.10 35.99 2.67
C GLN A 46 -5.69 34.85 1.73
N LYS A 47 -4.63 35.07 0.94
CA LYS A 47 -4.07 34.02 0.09
C LYS A 47 -3.20 33.08 0.92
N PHE A 48 -3.21 31.79 0.62
CA PHE A 48 -2.44 30.77 1.33
C PHE A 48 -0.93 31.10 1.46
N PRO A 49 -0.23 31.63 0.42
CA PRO A 49 1.20 31.97 0.55
C PRO A 49 1.54 32.94 1.69
N SER A 50 0.59 33.77 2.13
CA SER A 50 0.83 34.65 3.29
C SER A 50 0.88 33.89 4.61
N LEU A 51 0.23 32.73 4.71
CA LEU A 51 0.25 31.86 5.88
C LEU A 51 1.61 31.14 6.05
N LEU A 52 2.29 30.84 4.95
CA LEU A 52 3.62 30.23 4.98
C LEU A 52 4.65 31.11 5.70
N ASN A 53 4.54 32.43 5.58
CA ASN A 53 5.47 33.40 6.17
C ASN A 53 5.11 33.77 7.61
N ARG A 54 4.00 33.27 8.15
CA ARG A 54 3.56 33.59 9.52
C ARG A 54 4.31 32.74 10.54
N SER A 55 4.97 33.39 11.49
CA SER A 55 5.82 32.73 12.50
C SER A 55 5.04 32.21 13.71
N ASN A 56 3.89 32.78 14.03
CA ASN A 56 3.16 32.51 15.29
C ASN A 56 1.86 31.73 15.02
N LEU A 57 1.94 30.40 14.87
CA LEU A 57 0.79 29.52 14.64
C LEU A 57 0.51 28.56 15.81
N ASN A 58 1.45 28.42 16.76
CA ASN A 58 1.37 27.42 17.84
C ASN A 58 0.15 27.63 18.77
N ASP A 59 -0.30 28.87 18.96
CA ASP A 59 -1.43 29.19 19.82
C ASP A 59 -2.78 29.17 19.09
N HIS A 60 -2.77 28.86 17.78
CA HIS A 60 -3.96 28.90 16.95
C HIS A 60 -4.47 27.48 16.67
N THR A 61 -5.79 27.34 16.59
CA THR A 61 -6.44 26.13 16.10
C THR A 61 -6.59 26.21 14.58
N LEU A 62 -5.95 25.30 13.86
CA LEU A 62 -6.03 25.22 12.40
C LEU A 62 -7.17 24.31 11.97
N ILE A 63 -8.14 24.85 11.24
CA ILE A 63 -9.25 24.11 10.62
C ILE A 63 -9.01 24.08 9.13
N PHE A 64 -8.88 22.90 8.54
CA PHE A 64 -8.57 22.76 7.13
C PHE A 64 -9.43 21.70 6.42
N GLU A 65 -9.73 21.92 5.15
CA GLU A 65 -10.39 20.95 4.29
C GLU A 65 -9.40 19.93 3.75
N VAL A 66 -9.70 18.65 3.93
CA VAL A 66 -8.84 17.56 3.47
C VAL A 66 -8.71 17.56 1.96
N GLU A 67 -9.84 17.57 1.23
CA GLU A 67 -9.85 17.47 -0.24
C GLU A 67 -9.31 18.70 -0.93
N ASN A 68 -9.63 19.87 -0.37
CA ASN A 68 -9.43 21.12 -1.06
C ASN A 68 -8.19 21.89 -0.61
N ALA A 69 -7.70 21.62 0.63
CA ALA A 69 -6.56 22.33 1.18
C ALA A 69 -5.38 21.42 1.53
N LEU A 70 -5.57 20.14 1.87
CA LEU A 70 -4.49 19.23 2.23
C LEU A 70 -3.96 18.45 1.03
N LEU A 71 -4.89 17.88 0.22
CA LEU A 71 -4.53 17.05 -0.91
C LEU A 71 -4.24 17.89 -2.16
N LYS A 72 -3.20 17.53 -2.89
CA LYS A 72 -2.81 18.18 -4.16
C LYS A 72 -3.83 17.91 -5.28
N SER A 73 -4.38 16.69 -5.30
CA SER A 73 -5.33 16.29 -6.34
C SER A 73 -6.72 16.83 -6.04
N SER A 74 -7.35 17.41 -7.04
CA SER A 74 -8.75 17.85 -6.99
C SER A 74 -9.76 16.71 -7.19
N SER A 75 -9.32 15.56 -7.72
CA SER A 75 -10.19 14.42 -8.00
C SER A 75 -10.18 13.38 -6.89
N LEU A 76 -11.37 13.05 -6.38
CA LEU A 76 -11.56 12.00 -5.38
C LEU A 76 -11.71 10.60 -5.99
N PHE A 77 -11.91 10.50 -7.29
CA PHE A 77 -12.14 9.24 -7.99
C PHE A 77 -11.10 8.16 -7.69
N PRO A 78 -9.77 8.43 -7.63
CA PRO A 78 -8.79 7.39 -7.34
C PRO A 78 -9.01 6.69 -6.00
N TYR A 79 -9.40 7.44 -4.98
CA TYR A 79 -9.63 6.88 -3.64
C TYR A 79 -10.90 6.02 -3.60
N PHE A 80 -11.96 6.45 -4.27
CA PHE A 80 -13.17 5.65 -4.41
C PHE A 80 -12.95 4.41 -5.26
N MET A 81 -12.10 4.50 -6.28
CA MET A 81 -11.73 3.35 -7.11
C MET A 81 -10.94 2.30 -6.31
N LEU A 82 -10.05 2.72 -5.41
CA LEU A 82 -9.39 1.82 -4.47
C LEU A 82 -10.40 1.12 -3.57
N VAL A 83 -11.38 1.84 -3.01
CA VAL A 83 -12.44 1.24 -2.20
C VAL A 83 -13.28 0.26 -3.03
N ALA A 84 -13.70 0.65 -4.24
CA ALA A 84 -14.49 -0.19 -5.13
C ALA A 84 -13.79 -1.51 -5.46
N PHE A 85 -12.50 -1.45 -5.79
CA PHE A 85 -11.72 -2.62 -6.18
C PHE A 85 -11.35 -3.51 -4.98
N GLU A 86 -10.80 -2.92 -3.92
CA GLU A 86 -10.24 -3.68 -2.78
C GLU A 86 -11.31 -4.21 -1.82
N ALA A 87 -12.36 -3.43 -1.54
CA ALA A 87 -13.45 -3.86 -0.66
C ALA A 87 -14.63 -4.50 -1.41
N GLY A 88 -14.86 -4.09 -2.65
CA GLY A 88 -16.02 -4.51 -3.43
C GLY A 88 -15.73 -5.44 -4.60
N GLY A 89 -14.46 -5.57 -4.97
CA GLY A 89 -14.01 -6.42 -6.07
C GLY A 89 -14.20 -5.82 -7.45
N LEU A 90 -13.78 -6.59 -8.46
CA LEU A 90 -13.71 -6.13 -9.86
C LEU A 90 -15.03 -5.61 -10.42
N LEU A 91 -16.15 -6.27 -10.14
CA LEU A 91 -17.47 -5.87 -10.68
C LEU A 91 -17.82 -4.44 -10.26
N ARG A 92 -17.59 -4.11 -9.00
CA ARG A 92 -17.87 -2.78 -8.45
C ARG A 92 -16.95 -1.72 -9.04
N ALA A 93 -15.69 -2.06 -9.27
CA ALA A 93 -14.73 -1.21 -9.96
C ALA A 93 -15.16 -0.91 -11.40
N ILE A 94 -15.65 -1.91 -12.14
CA ILE A 94 -16.22 -1.74 -13.49
C ILE A 94 -17.42 -0.79 -13.46
N VAL A 95 -18.37 -1.01 -12.54
CA VAL A 95 -19.56 -0.16 -12.40
C VAL A 95 -19.15 1.29 -12.12
N LEU A 96 -18.17 1.52 -11.24
CA LEU A 96 -17.69 2.87 -10.93
C LEU A 96 -17.07 3.57 -12.16
N VAL A 97 -16.29 2.84 -12.98
CA VAL A 97 -15.72 3.40 -14.22
C VAL A 97 -16.83 3.73 -15.22
N LEU A 98 -17.83 2.87 -15.37
CA LEU A 98 -18.96 3.12 -16.27
C LEU A 98 -19.82 4.31 -15.81
N LEU A 99 -19.97 4.52 -14.51
CA LEU A 99 -20.70 5.66 -13.94
C LEU A 99 -19.88 6.95 -13.92
N TYR A 100 -18.58 6.91 -14.18
CA TYR A 100 -17.72 8.09 -14.09
C TYR A 100 -18.15 9.29 -14.96
N PRO A 101 -18.62 9.12 -16.21
CA PRO A 101 -19.18 10.23 -16.98
C PRO A 101 -20.36 10.92 -16.27
N PHE A 102 -21.25 10.13 -15.65
CA PHE A 102 -22.37 10.67 -14.87
C PHE A 102 -21.90 11.39 -13.60
N VAL A 103 -20.88 10.87 -12.92
CA VAL A 103 -20.25 11.54 -11.77
C VAL A 103 -19.73 12.92 -12.16
N CYS A 104 -19.10 13.05 -13.34
CA CYS A 104 -18.61 14.33 -13.85
C CYS A 104 -19.72 15.33 -14.22
N LEU A 105 -20.89 14.85 -14.62
CA LEU A 105 -22.03 15.68 -15.05
C LEU A 105 -22.93 16.08 -13.89
N ALA A 106 -23.05 15.24 -12.87
CA ALA A 106 -24.00 15.41 -11.77
C ALA A 106 -23.61 16.51 -10.76
N GLY A 107 -22.46 17.14 -10.94
CA GLY A 107 -21.92 18.07 -9.95
C GLY A 107 -21.28 17.36 -8.76
N GLU A 108 -20.59 18.13 -7.90
CA GLU A 108 -19.71 17.56 -6.88
C GLU A 108 -20.42 16.76 -5.80
N GLU A 109 -21.49 17.31 -5.23
CA GLU A 109 -22.23 16.66 -4.13
C GLU A 109 -22.96 15.38 -4.61
N MET A 110 -23.62 15.46 -5.76
CA MET A 110 -24.30 14.29 -6.33
C MET A 110 -23.29 13.25 -6.85
N GLY A 111 -22.20 13.70 -7.47
CA GLY A 111 -21.10 12.84 -7.89
C GLY A 111 -20.50 12.09 -6.71
N LEU A 112 -20.28 12.75 -5.57
CA LEU A 112 -19.82 12.12 -4.34
C LEU A 112 -20.82 11.08 -3.83
N LYS A 113 -22.13 11.39 -3.80
CA LYS A 113 -23.18 10.43 -3.40
C LYS A 113 -23.23 9.19 -4.31
N ILE A 114 -23.09 9.37 -5.63
CA ILE A 114 -23.00 8.25 -6.58
C ILE A 114 -21.77 7.37 -6.29
N MET A 115 -20.60 7.98 -6.06
CA MET A 115 -19.38 7.24 -5.74
C MET A 115 -19.51 6.48 -4.42
N VAL A 116 -20.06 7.10 -3.36
CA VAL A 116 -20.27 6.46 -2.06
C VAL A 116 -21.25 5.30 -2.18
N MET A 117 -22.40 5.50 -2.85
CA MET A 117 -23.38 4.44 -3.08
C MET A 117 -22.74 3.26 -3.80
N THR A 118 -22.02 3.51 -4.89
CA THR A 118 -21.37 2.46 -5.69
C THR A 118 -20.31 1.71 -4.90
N CYS A 119 -19.51 2.41 -4.11
CA CYS A 119 -18.36 1.82 -3.43
C CYS A 119 -18.74 1.08 -2.14
N PHE A 120 -19.72 1.57 -1.39
CA PHE A 120 -20.00 1.07 -0.04
C PHE A 120 -21.24 0.21 0.08
N PHE A 121 -22.23 0.31 -0.81
CA PHE A 121 -23.47 -0.46 -0.70
C PHE A 121 -23.22 -1.96 -0.53
N GLY A 122 -23.75 -2.56 0.55
CA GLY A 122 -23.65 -3.99 0.84
C GLY A 122 -22.26 -4.46 1.33
N ILE A 123 -21.35 -3.56 1.68
CA ILE A 123 -20.10 -3.93 2.39
C ILE A 123 -20.41 -4.06 3.88
N LYS A 124 -19.94 -5.13 4.51
CA LYS A 124 -20.03 -5.32 5.97
C LYS A 124 -19.12 -4.31 6.66
N ALA A 125 -19.68 -3.49 7.57
CA ALA A 125 -18.96 -2.40 8.23
C ALA A 125 -17.73 -2.89 9.02
N ASP A 126 -17.87 -3.97 9.80
CA ASP A 126 -16.78 -4.56 10.59
C ASP A 126 -15.61 -5.09 9.76
N ASN A 127 -15.86 -5.41 8.48
CA ASN A 127 -14.86 -5.97 7.57
C ASN A 127 -14.18 -4.89 6.71
N PHE A 128 -14.62 -3.64 6.80
CA PHE A 128 -14.03 -2.56 6.02
C PHE A 128 -12.66 -2.16 6.57
N ARG A 129 -11.61 -2.55 5.88
CA ARG A 129 -10.21 -2.30 6.27
C ARG A 129 -9.46 -1.39 5.31
N VAL A 130 -10.04 -1.09 4.15
CA VAL A 130 -9.38 -0.31 3.09
C VAL A 130 -8.96 1.08 3.57
N GLY A 131 -9.80 1.73 4.41
CA GLY A 131 -9.47 3.02 5.02
C GLY A 131 -8.22 3.02 5.89
N ARG A 132 -7.87 1.88 6.49
CA ARG A 132 -6.69 1.72 7.35
C ARG A 132 -5.49 1.10 6.63
N SER A 133 -5.73 0.12 5.76
CA SER A 133 -4.66 -0.69 5.18
C SER A 133 -4.24 -0.29 3.76
N VAL A 134 -5.07 0.45 3.02
CA VAL A 134 -4.82 0.80 1.63
C VAL A 134 -4.70 2.31 1.42
N LEU A 135 -5.74 3.06 1.82
CA LEU A 135 -5.85 4.48 1.51
C LEU A 135 -4.75 5.37 2.09
N PRO A 136 -4.20 5.13 3.32
CA PRO A 136 -3.22 6.02 3.91
C PRO A 136 -1.99 6.26 3.04
N LYS A 137 -1.46 5.22 2.37
CA LYS A 137 -0.33 5.36 1.44
C LYS A 137 -0.65 6.34 0.31
N PHE A 138 -1.80 6.16 -0.35
CA PHE A 138 -2.18 6.98 -1.49
C PHE A 138 -2.54 8.42 -1.09
N PHE A 139 -3.09 8.62 0.11
CA PHE A 139 -3.30 9.95 0.65
C PHE A 139 -1.98 10.64 0.97
N LEU A 140 -1.03 9.97 1.64
CA LEU A 140 0.28 10.53 1.97
C LEU A 140 1.07 10.95 0.73
N GLU A 141 1.03 10.18 -0.33
CA GLU A 141 1.65 10.52 -1.62
C GLU A 141 1.02 11.77 -2.27
N ASP A 142 -0.18 12.17 -1.82
CA ASP A 142 -0.93 13.31 -2.34
C ASP A 142 -0.96 14.52 -1.41
N VAL A 143 -0.33 14.45 -0.24
CA VAL A 143 -0.19 15.61 0.67
C VAL A 143 0.81 16.61 0.08
N GLY A 144 0.45 17.90 0.12
CA GLY A 144 1.37 18.97 -0.21
C GLY A 144 2.37 19.24 0.92
N SER A 145 3.66 19.40 0.60
CA SER A 145 4.68 19.68 1.62
C SER A 145 4.47 21.04 2.28
N GLU A 146 4.00 22.03 1.53
CA GLU A 146 3.80 23.39 1.98
C GLU A 146 2.68 23.49 3.02
N ILE A 147 1.54 22.84 2.76
CA ILE A 147 0.45 22.79 3.75
C ILE A 147 0.83 21.94 4.96
N PHE A 148 1.57 20.85 4.77
CA PHE A 148 2.02 20.04 5.88
C PHE A 148 2.95 20.80 6.82
N GLU A 149 3.85 21.62 6.27
CA GLU A 149 4.72 22.50 7.06
C GLU A 149 3.91 23.49 7.91
N VAL A 150 2.86 24.09 7.32
CA VAL A 150 1.94 24.98 8.07
C VAL A 150 1.25 24.24 9.21
N LEU A 151 0.72 23.04 8.92
CA LEU A 151 0.05 22.22 9.94
C LEU A 151 0.98 21.83 11.09
N ASN A 152 2.25 21.54 10.81
CA ASN A 152 3.22 21.19 11.85
C ASN A 152 3.61 22.37 12.74
N ARG A 153 3.47 23.61 12.26
CA ARG A 153 3.68 24.83 13.04
C ARG A 153 2.42 25.27 13.82
N GLY A 154 1.26 24.70 13.50
CA GLY A 154 0.00 24.99 14.18
C GLY A 154 -0.14 24.27 15.53
N GLY A 155 -1.00 24.81 16.41
CA GLY A 155 -1.39 24.17 17.65
C GLY A 155 -2.36 23.01 17.42
N LYS A 156 -3.62 23.15 17.82
CA LYS A 156 -4.64 22.12 17.57
C LYS A 156 -5.00 22.04 16.08
N LYS A 157 -5.25 20.83 15.58
CA LYS A 157 -5.52 20.56 14.17
C LYS A 157 -6.89 19.91 14.00
N VAL A 158 -7.74 20.48 13.16
CA VAL A 158 -9.07 19.96 12.84
C VAL A 158 -9.18 19.75 11.33
N GLY A 159 -9.24 18.50 10.92
CA GLY A 159 -9.44 18.13 9.52
C GLY A 159 -10.93 17.95 9.20
N VAL A 160 -11.42 18.70 8.22
CA VAL A 160 -12.80 18.63 7.75
C VAL A 160 -12.86 17.97 6.39
N THR A 161 -13.77 17.04 6.19
CA THR A 161 -13.89 16.29 4.94
C THR A 161 -15.33 16.08 4.51
N ASN A 162 -15.58 16.09 3.19
CA ASN A 162 -16.82 15.67 2.58
C ASN A 162 -16.87 14.15 2.34
N MET A 163 -15.68 13.52 2.28
CA MET A 163 -15.58 12.08 2.15
C MET A 163 -16.15 11.36 3.38
N PRO A 164 -16.57 10.09 3.25
CA PRO A 164 -16.86 9.25 4.39
C PRO A 164 -15.69 9.22 5.37
N ARG A 165 -15.98 9.49 6.65
CA ARG A 165 -14.98 9.53 7.72
C ARG A 165 -14.14 8.25 7.78
N VAL A 166 -14.76 7.09 7.55
CA VAL A 166 -14.11 5.78 7.54
C VAL A 166 -12.99 5.65 6.48
N MET A 167 -12.97 6.50 5.44
CA MET A 167 -11.90 6.52 4.43
C MET A 167 -10.67 7.28 4.91
N VAL A 168 -10.83 8.34 5.68
CA VAL A 168 -9.76 9.31 5.96
C VAL A 168 -9.29 9.30 7.42
N GLU A 169 -10.07 8.77 8.34
CA GLU A 169 -9.79 8.87 9.78
C GLU A 169 -8.44 8.27 10.17
N SER A 170 -8.13 7.05 9.69
CA SER A 170 -6.84 6.42 9.98
C SER A 170 -5.67 7.22 9.41
N PHE A 171 -5.79 7.73 8.18
CA PHE A 171 -4.79 8.59 7.56
C PHE A 171 -4.53 9.86 8.38
N LEU A 172 -5.58 10.56 8.77
CA LEU A 172 -5.44 11.83 9.49
C LEU A 172 -4.93 11.62 10.92
N ARG A 173 -5.50 10.65 11.67
CA ARG A 173 -5.14 10.43 13.07
C ARG A 173 -3.82 9.70 13.25
N GLU A 174 -3.62 8.61 12.51
CA GLU A 174 -2.48 7.70 12.75
C GLU A 174 -1.21 8.15 12.01
N TYR A 175 -1.34 8.84 10.87
CA TYR A 175 -0.19 9.21 10.02
C TYR A 175 0.12 10.71 10.00
N LEU A 176 -0.87 11.60 10.19
CA LEU A 176 -0.65 13.04 10.25
C LEU A 176 -0.86 13.64 11.65
N GLU A 177 -1.19 12.81 12.65
CA GLU A 177 -1.38 13.22 14.04
C GLU A 177 -2.42 14.37 14.19
N ILE A 178 -3.50 14.29 13.39
CA ILE A 178 -4.61 15.22 13.46
C ILE A 178 -5.57 14.77 14.58
N GLU A 179 -5.77 15.60 15.59
CA GLU A 179 -6.55 15.26 16.78
C GLU A 179 -8.06 15.13 16.47
N PHE A 180 -8.60 16.06 15.70
CA PHE A 180 -10.03 16.13 15.42
C PHE A 180 -10.31 15.92 13.93
N VAL A 181 -11.19 14.98 13.62
CA VAL A 181 -11.61 14.66 12.25
C VAL A 181 -13.12 14.78 12.16
N VAL A 182 -13.57 15.74 11.34
CA VAL A 182 -14.98 16.01 11.07
C VAL A 182 -15.30 15.50 9.66
N GLY A 183 -16.07 14.44 9.57
CA GLY A 183 -16.45 13.81 8.30
C GLY A 183 -17.89 13.34 8.33
N ARG A 184 -18.37 12.87 7.18
CA ARG A 184 -19.70 12.27 7.05
C ARG A 184 -19.66 10.80 7.45
N GLU A 185 -20.64 10.36 8.23
CA GLU A 185 -20.81 8.95 8.55
C GLU A 185 -21.65 8.25 7.47
N ILE A 186 -21.30 6.99 7.16
CA ILE A 186 -22.12 6.18 6.24
C ILE A 186 -23.15 5.43 7.07
N LYS A 187 -24.41 5.49 6.66
CA LYS A 187 -25.50 4.74 7.32
C LYS A 187 -25.27 3.25 7.23
N VAL A 188 -25.49 2.60 8.38
CA VAL A 188 -25.36 1.15 8.53
C VAL A 188 -26.72 0.54 8.83
N PHE A 189 -27.07 -0.52 8.12
CA PHE A 189 -28.28 -1.31 8.36
C PHE A 189 -27.91 -2.80 8.48
N CYS A 190 -28.31 -3.45 9.54
CA CYS A 190 -27.97 -4.85 9.84
C CYS A 190 -26.47 -5.17 9.71
N GLY A 191 -25.59 -4.23 10.09
CA GLY A 191 -24.12 -4.38 10.01
C GLY A 191 -23.52 -4.16 8.61
N TYR A 192 -24.33 -3.71 7.62
CA TYR A 192 -23.88 -3.41 6.26
C TYR A 192 -24.06 -1.94 5.94
N TYR A 193 -23.11 -1.36 5.23
CA TYR A 193 -23.25 -0.02 4.68
C TYR A 193 -24.35 0.01 3.60
N ILE A 194 -25.26 0.99 3.69
CA ILE A 194 -26.30 1.18 2.68
C ILE A 194 -25.94 2.20 1.60
N GLY A 195 -24.71 2.74 1.66
CA GLY A 195 -24.20 3.69 0.66
C GLY A 195 -24.79 5.11 0.76
N LEU A 196 -25.51 5.42 1.83
CA LEU A 196 -26.01 6.76 2.12
C LEU A 196 -25.19 7.38 3.24
N MET A 197 -24.95 8.69 3.14
CA MET A 197 -24.21 9.45 4.15
C MET A 197 -25.17 10.31 4.97
N ASP A 198 -24.85 10.46 6.25
CA ASP A 198 -25.46 11.46 7.12
C ASP A 198 -24.86 12.85 6.85
N GLU A 199 -25.55 13.88 7.31
CA GLU A 199 -25.00 15.23 7.33
C GLU A 199 -23.82 15.32 8.32
N ARG A 200 -22.92 16.26 8.06
CA ARG A 200 -21.77 16.46 8.95
C ARG A 200 -22.22 17.00 10.30
N LYS A 201 -21.72 16.44 11.38
CA LYS A 201 -21.95 16.94 12.75
C LYS A 201 -20.90 17.99 13.12
N THR A 202 -20.83 19.05 12.34
CA THR A 202 -19.77 20.07 12.42
C THR A 202 -19.83 20.83 13.72
N LEU A 203 -21.02 21.26 14.15
CA LEU A 203 -21.20 22.05 15.39
C LEU A 203 -20.77 21.27 16.64
N GLN A 204 -21.17 19.98 16.75
CA GLN A 204 -20.78 19.14 17.88
C GLN A 204 -19.26 18.93 17.97
N ALA A 205 -18.59 18.83 16.83
CA ALA A 205 -17.13 18.70 16.80
C ALA A 205 -16.43 20.01 17.19
N LEU A 206 -16.96 21.15 16.79
CA LEU A 206 -16.43 22.46 17.20
C LEU A 206 -16.62 22.72 18.69
N GLU A 207 -17.78 22.37 19.27
CA GLU A 207 -18.01 22.45 20.71
C GLU A 207 -16.97 21.65 21.50
N GLN A 208 -16.68 20.41 21.08
CA GLN A 208 -15.63 19.58 21.70
C GLN A 208 -14.23 20.19 21.60
N VAL A 209 -13.93 20.93 20.53
CA VAL A 209 -12.65 21.63 20.37
C VAL A 209 -12.58 22.85 21.29
N GLN A 210 -13.71 23.54 21.52
CA GLN A 210 -13.79 24.72 22.36
C GLN A 210 -13.80 24.41 23.87
N GLU A 211 -14.38 23.29 24.29
CA GLU A 211 -14.44 22.89 25.72
C GLU A 211 -13.05 22.62 26.34
N GLY A 212 -12.01 22.45 25.54
CA GLY A 212 -10.63 22.14 25.98
C GLY A 212 -9.75 23.36 26.22
N LYS A 213 -10.09 24.34 27.10
CA LYS A 213 -9.29 25.53 27.51
C LYS A 213 -9.28 26.69 26.51
N GLY A 214 -9.91 27.84 26.94
CA GLY A 214 -9.67 29.19 26.45
C GLY A 214 -9.79 29.40 24.94
N CYS A 215 -10.58 30.34 24.52
CA CYS A 215 -10.82 30.70 23.12
C CYS A 215 -9.50 30.92 22.36
N SER A 216 -8.91 29.84 21.80
CA SER A 216 -7.79 29.98 20.89
C SER A 216 -8.33 30.51 19.56
N ASP A 217 -7.66 31.50 18.99
CA ASP A 217 -8.03 32.07 17.70
C ASP A 217 -8.04 30.96 16.64
N MET A 218 -9.17 30.78 15.95
CA MET A 218 -9.32 29.78 14.91
C MET A 218 -8.94 30.34 13.54
N ILE A 219 -8.11 29.59 12.80
CA ILE A 219 -7.71 29.91 11.44
C ILE A 219 -8.29 28.84 10.50
N GLY A 220 -9.09 29.29 9.51
CA GLY A 220 -9.65 28.42 8.48
C GLY A 220 -8.75 28.35 7.24
N ILE A 221 -8.55 27.15 6.68
CA ILE A 221 -7.83 26.93 5.42
C ILE A 221 -8.75 26.16 4.46
N THR A 222 -9.14 26.80 3.36
CA THR A 222 -10.14 26.29 2.40
C THR A 222 -9.72 26.59 0.96
N SER A 223 -10.51 26.17 -0.01
CA SER A 223 -10.30 26.48 -1.44
C SER A 223 -11.24 27.57 -1.94
N PHE A 224 -10.83 28.26 -3.01
CA PHE A 224 -11.61 29.32 -3.65
C PHE A 224 -12.93 28.83 -4.25
N ASN A 225 -13.01 27.59 -4.67
CA ASN A 225 -14.16 27.07 -5.40
C ASN A 225 -15.26 26.48 -4.52
N LYS A 226 -15.04 26.39 -3.22
CA LYS A 226 -15.97 25.74 -2.30
C LYS A 226 -16.01 26.50 -1.00
N VAL A 227 -17.18 27.00 -0.67
CA VAL A 227 -17.43 27.55 0.64
C VAL A 227 -17.46 26.37 1.62
N LEU A 228 -16.48 26.27 2.51
CA LEU A 228 -16.63 25.57 3.79
C LEU A 228 -17.99 25.96 4.37
N ASP A 229 -18.66 25.06 5.06
CA ASP A 229 -19.93 25.39 5.71
C ASP A 229 -19.81 26.77 6.35
N GLN A 230 -20.72 27.66 5.99
CA GLN A 230 -20.70 29.06 6.48
C GLN A 230 -20.60 29.11 8.02
N GLU A 231 -21.17 28.09 8.69
CA GLU A 231 -21.07 27.89 10.13
C GLU A 231 -19.64 27.66 10.63
N LEU A 232 -18.81 26.90 9.88
CA LEU A 232 -17.39 26.71 10.23
C LEU A 232 -16.58 27.99 10.06
N LEU A 233 -16.81 28.70 8.95
CA LEU A 233 -16.10 29.94 8.65
C LEU A 233 -16.48 31.05 9.61
N SER A 234 -17.76 31.11 10.07
CA SER A 234 -18.22 32.13 11.01
C SER A 234 -17.49 32.08 12.36
N ASN A 235 -16.94 30.93 12.73
CA ASN A 235 -16.17 30.75 13.95
C ASN A 235 -14.66 31.03 13.77
N CYS A 236 -14.19 31.25 12.52
CA CYS A 236 -12.78 31.55 12.25
C CYS A 236 -12.50 33.04 12.26
N LYS A 237 -11.43 33.44 12.94
CA LYS A 237 -10.96 34.84 12.95
C LYS A 237 -10.35 35.25 11.61
N GLU A 238 -9.65 34.34 10.99
CA GLU A 238 -8.98 34.53 9.71
C GLU A 238 -9.23 33.30 8.79
N VAL A 239 -9.37 33.56 7.50
CA VAL A 239 -9.57 32.50 6.51
C VAL A 239 -8.55 32.64 5.39
N TYR A 240 -7.80 31.55 5.16
CA TYR A 240 -6.81 31.47 4.10
C TYR A 240 -7.32 30.59 2.97
N VAL A 241 -7.16 31.08 1.75
CA VAL A 241 -7.70 30.41 0.56
C VAL A 241 -6.57 29.85 -0.29
N VAL A 242 -6.65 28.54 -0.51
CA VAL A 242 -5.75 27.77 -1.39
C VAL A 242 -6.31 27.80 -2.81
N SER A 243 -5.54 28.26 -3.76
CA SER A 243 -5.90 28.20 -5.18
C SER A 243 -5.42 26.92 -5.85
N GLU A 244 -6.03 26.54 -6.97
CA GLU A 244 -5.53 25.44 -7.80
C GLU A 244 -4.12 25.72 -8.36
N GLY A 245 -3.74 27.00 -8.50
CA GLY A 245 -2.39 27.41 -8.86
C GLY A 245 -1.38 27.06 -7.77
N ASP A 246 -1.74 27.34 -6.48
CA ASP A 246 -0.90 27.00 -5.34
C ASP A 246 -0.68 25.47 -5.28
N LYS A 247 -1.75 24.66 -5.38
CA LYS A 247 -1.67 23.20 -5.36
C LYS A 247 -0.77 22.61 -6.45
N ARG A 248 -0.77 23.21 -7.65
CA ARG A 248 0.08 22.75 -8.75
C ARG A 248 1.57 23.05 -8.51
N SER A 249 1.88 24.10 -7.77
CA SER A 249 3.25 24.45 -7.41
C SER A 249 3.77 23.63 -6.22
N TRP A 250 2.89 23.05 -5.40
CA TRP A 250 3.28 22.27 -4.23
C TRP A 250 4.09 21.03 -4.59
N GLN A 251 5.08 20.74 -3.78
CA GLN A 251 5.80 19.48 -3.85
C GLN A 251 5.03 18.37 -3.11
N ALA A 252 5.25 17.12 -3.50
CA ALA A 252 4.77 16.00 -2.69
C ALA A 252 5.56 15.95 -1.40
N LEU A 253 4.89 15.61 -0.29
CA LEU A 253 5.55 15.48 1.00
C LEU A 253 6.65 14.42 0.93
N PRO A 254 7.93 14.75 1.20
CA PRO A 254 8.99 13.77 1.27
C PRO A 254 8.74 12.76 2.38
N ARG A 255 9.11 11.51 2.13
CA ARG A 255 8.87 10.42 3.08
C ARG A 255 9.58 10.62 4.42
N GLU A 256 10.73 11.25 4.41
CA GLU A 256 11.55 11.56 5.58
C GLU A 256 10.83 12.50 6.57
N LEU A 257 9.86 13.27 6.06
CA LEU A 257 9.05 14.19 6.85
C LEU A 257 7.74 13.58 7.38
N TYR A 258 7.46 12.32 7.05
CA TYR A 258 6.26 11.67 7.59
C TYR A 258 6.38 11.48 9.10
N PRO A 259 5.36 11.83 9.91
CA PRO A 259 5.36 11.59 11.36
C PRO A 259 5.55 10.10 11.68
N LYS A 260 5.00 9.22 10.84
CA LYS A 260 5.24 7.78 10.87
C LYS A 260 5.93 7.36 9.57
N PRO A 261 7.27 7.19 9.57
CA PRO A 261 8.00 6.83 8.35
C PRO A 261 7.73 5.40 7.89
N LEU A 262 7.37 4.50 8.82
CA LEU A 262 7.10 3.10 8.52
C LEU A 262 5.64 2.89 8.12
N ILE A 263 5.38 2.90 6.81
CA ILE A 263 4.06 2.72 6.24
C ILE A 263 3.96 1.34 5.62
N PHE A 264 3.14 0.48 6.22
CA PHE A 264 2.72 -0.76 5.59
C PHE A 264 1.39 -0.55 4.88
N HIS A 265 1.26 -1.09 3.68
CA HIS A 265 -0.01 -1.05 2.97
C HIS A 265 -0.38 -2.42 2.41
N ASP A 266 -1.66 -2.68 2.34
CA ASP A 266 -2.25 -3.85 1.70
C ASP A 266 -2.98 -3.43 0.41
N GLY A 267 -3.56 -4.37 -0.32
CA GLY A 267 -4.26 -4.11 -1.57
C GLY A 267 -3.55 -4.69 -2.78
N ARG A 268 -4.31 -4.88 -3.85
CA ARG A 268 -3.84 -5.46 -5.12
C ARG A 268 -3.35 -4.42 -6.10
N LEU A 269 -3.89 -3.20 -6.05
CA LEU A 269 -3.49 -2.16 -6.99
C LEU A 269 -2.16 -1.52 -6.60
N ALA A 270 -1.20 -1.57 -7.53
CA ALA A 270 0.09 -0.91 -7.39
C ALA A 270 0.06 0.53 -7.93
N LEU A 271 -0.77 0.78 -8.93
CA LEU A 271 -0.95 2.09 -9.55
C LEU A 271 -1.97 2.95 -8.77
N ARG A 272 -1.87 4.26 -8.89
CA ARG A 272 -2.93 5.18 -8.46
C ARG A 272 -4.03 5.17 -9.52
N PRO A 273 -5.24 4.65 -9.20
CA PRO A 273 -6.25 4.39 -10.21
C PRO A 273 -7.01 5.66 -10.61
N SER A 274 -6.37 6.55 -11.37
CA SER A 274 -7.07 7.63 -12.07
C SER A 274 -8.12 7.05 -13.05
N PRO A 275 -9.10 7.83 -13.53
CA PRO A 275 -10.11 7.31 -14.46
C PRO A 275 -9.50 6.64 -15.70
N MET A 276 -8.44 7.24 -16.26
CA MET A 276 -7.74 6.72 -17.44
C MET A 276 -6.95 5.44 -17.12
N GLU A 277 -6.26 5.43 -15.99
CA GLU A 277 -5.48 4.26 -15.58
C GLU A 277 -6.36 3.09 -15.16
N SER A 278 -7.50 3.39 -14.52
CA SER A 278 -8.50 2.38 -14.20
C SER A 278 -9.08 1.71 -15.45
N LEU A 279 -9.38 2.50 -16.46
CA LEU A 279 -9.88 1.96 -17.72
C LEU A 279 -8.80 1.17 -18.48
N ALA A 280 -7.56 1.68 -18.52
CA ALA A 280 -6.43 0.94 -19.10
C ALA A 280 -6.20 -0.40 -18.38
N MET A 281 -6.30 -0.41 -17.06
CA MET A 281 -6.22 -1.63 -16.25
C MET A 281 -7.35 -2.61 -16.58
N LEU A 282 -8.60 -2.14 -16.67
CA LEU A 282 -9.74 -3.00 -17.03
C LEU A 282 -9.63 -3.57 -18.45
N MET A 283 -9.13 -2.79 -19.39
CA MET A 283 -8.85 -3.27 -20.76
C MET A 283 -7.70 -4.28 -20.81
N TRP A 284 -6.70 -4.10 -19.95
CA TRP A 284 -5.57 -5.03 -19.83
C TRP A 284 -5.97 -6.37 -19.21
N LEU A 285 -6.94 -6.39 -18.32
CA LEU A 285 -7.28 -7.53 -17.45
C LEU A 285 -7.52 -8.84 -18.20
N PRO A 286 -8.31 -8.91 -19.31
CA PRO A 286 -8.48 -10.15 -20.07
C PRO A 286 -7.16 -10.73 -20.60
N TYR A 287 -6.30 -9.85 -21.15
CA TYR A 287 -4.98 -10.25 -21.65
C TYR A 287 -4.05 -10.65 -20.50
N ALA A 288 -4.14 -9.97 -19.38
CA ALA A 288 -3.36 -10.27 -18.18
C ALA A 288 -3.62 -11.68 -17.65
N ILE A 289 -4.87 -12.11 -17.63
CA ILE A 289 -5.26 -13.47 -17.19
C ILE A 289 -4.65 -14.52 -18.12
N ILE A 290 -4.79 -14.36 -19.43
CA ILE A 290 -4.21 -15.27 -20.43
C ILE A 290 -2.67 -15.30 -20.29
N LEU A 291 -2.04 -14.14 -20.16
CA LEU A 291 -0.61 -14.01 -19.99
C LEU A 291 -0.12 -14.69 -18.70
N ALA A 292 -0.84 -14.54 -17.59
CA ALA A 292 -0.51 -15.23 -16.35
C ALA A 292 -0.61 -16.76 -16.49
N ILE A 293 -1.64 -17.26 -17.16
CA ILE A 293 -1.79 -18.71 -17.43
C ILE A 293 -0.61 -19.22 -18.27
N ILE A 294 -0.23 -18.51 -19.33
CA ILE A 294 0.93 -18.88 -20.17
C ILE A 294 2.21 -18.93 -19.32
N ARG A 295 2.46 -17.88 -18.52
CA ARG A 295 3.65 -17.78 -17.67
C ARG A 295 3.71 -18.90 -16.63
N ILE A 296 2.59 -19.20 -15.99
CA ILE A 296 2.48 -20.32 -15.04
C ILE A 296 2.74 -21.64 -15.73
N SER A 297 2.13 -21.88 -16.89
CA SER A 297 2.33 -23.12 -17.66
C SER A 297 3.78 -23.31 -18.06
N LEU A 298 4.46 -22.26 -18.54
CA LEU A 298 5.88 -22.29 -18.87
C LEU A 298 6.76 -22.61 -17.66
N ALA A 299 6.46 -21.99 -16.51
CA ALA A 299 7.21 -22.20 -15.27
C ALA A 299 7.04 -23.61 -14.70
N LEU A 300 5.85 -24.22 -14.85
CA LEU A 300 5.54 -25.55 -14.31
C LEU A 300 5.98 -26.70 -15.23
N SER A 301 5.94 -26.51 -16.57
CA SER A 301 6.10 -27.57 -17.53
C SER A 301 7.53 -27.72 -18.05
N LEU A 302 8.38 -26.71 -17.92
CA LEU A 302 9.69 -26.68 -18.56
C LEU A 302 10.84 -26.54 -17.53
N PRO A 303 11.98 -27.20 -17.81
CA PRO A 303 13.20 -27.04 -17.00
C PRO A 303 13.66 -25.54 -16.97
N TYR A 304 14.32 -25.14 -15.89
CA TYR A 304 14.77 -23.74 -15.67
C TYR A 304 15.54 -23.14 -16.85
N LYS A 305 16.39 -23.94 -17.53
CA LYS A 305 17.19 -23.49 -18.68
C LYS A 305 16.34 -23.05 -19.87
N ILE A 306 15.14 -23.62 -20.02
CA ILE A 306 14.22 -23.34 -21.13
C ILE A 306 13.15 -22.35 -20.68
N SER A 307 12.58 -22.53 -19.49
CA SER A 307 11.50 -21.67 -18.99
C SER A 307 11.96 -20.23 -18.76
N THR A 308 13.18 -20.03 -18.23
CA THR A 308 13.69 -18.68 -17.94
C THR A 308 13.73 -17.77 -19.18
N PRO A 309 14.37 -18.13 -20.31
CA PRO A 309 14.37 -17.27 -21.51
C PRO A 309 12.98 -17.07 -22.10
N LEU A 310 12.10 -18.08 -22.05
CA LEU A 310 10.72 -17.95 -22.50
C LEU A 310 9.92 -16.98 -21.62
N LEU A 311 10.08 -17.04 -20.31
CA LEU A 311 9.46 -16.08 -19.38
C LEU A 311 9.94 -14.64 -19.63
N ILE A 312 11.24 -14.45 -19.89
CA ILE A 312 11.79 -13.15 -20.27
C ILE A 312 11.16 -12.68 -21.59
N PHE A 313 11.00 -13.56 -22.57
CA PHE A 313 10.33 -13.22 -23.83
C PHE A 313 8.88 -12.77 -23.65
N THR A 314 8.15 -13.27 -22.64
CA THR A 314 6.80 -12.83 -22.28
C THR A 314 6.78 -11.43 -21.61
N GLY A 315 7.93 -10.80 -21.36
CA GLY A 315 8.05 -9.47 -20.79
C GLY A 315 8.47 -9.43 -19.32
N ILE A 316 8.74 -10.56 -18.67
CA ILE A 316 9.34 -10.56 -17.33
C ILE A 316 10.77 -10.04 -17.43
N ARG A 317 11.12 -9.04 -16.64
CA ARG A 317 12.50 -8.58 -16.51
C ARG A 317 13.15 -9.26 -15.31
N PHE A 318 14.15 -10.05 -15.59
CA PHE A 318 14.88 -10.80 -14.58
C PHE A 318 16.35 -10.39 -14.58
N THR A 319 16.83 -9.85 -13.46
CA THR A 319 18.21 -9.40 -13.27
C THR A 319 18.85 -10.22 -12.17
N THR A 320 20.05 -10.74 -12.44
CA THR A 320 20.82 -11.53 -11.47
C THR A 320 22.20 -10.94 -11.29
N SER A 321 22.69 -10.92 -10.05
CA SER A 321 24.05 -10.57 -9.71
C SER A 321 24.63 -11.67 -8.83
N ILE A 322 25.74 -12.27 -9.30
CA ILE A 322 26.45 -13.31 -8.57
C ILE A 322 27.86 -12.79 -8.30
N PRO A 323 28.35 -12.78 -7.05
CA PRO A 323 29.69 -12.33 -6.74
C PRO A 323 30.72 -13.19 -7.45
N LYS A 324 31.80 -12.56 -7.93
CA LYS A 324 32.90 -13.24 -8.62
C LYS A 324 33.82 -14.01 -7.67
N THR A 325 33.59 -13.92 -6.38
CA THR A 325 34.36 -14.65 -5.38
C THR A 325 34.15 -16.14 -5.61
N LYS A 326 35.22 -16.88 -5.84
CA LYS A 326 35.19 -18.33 -6.01
C LYS A 326 34.56 -18.92 -4.74
N THR A 327 33.33 -19.39 -4.85
CA THR A 327 32.78 -20.30 -3.86
C THR A 327 33.72 -21.49 -3.79
N SER A 328 34.50 -21.57 -2.72
CA SER A 328 35.27 -22.77 -2.40
C SER A 328 34.25 -23.88 -2.17
N HIS A 329 33.91 -24.61 -3.23
CA HIS A 329 33.19 -25.84 -3.11
C HIS A 329 34.11 -26.91 -2.49
N ASN A 330 34.44 -26.73 -1.22
CA ASN A 330 34.81 -27.87 -0.42
C ASN A 330 33.55 -28.73 -0.33
N ALA A 331 33.60 -29.88 -0.93
CA ALA A 331 32.54 -30.89 -0.96
C ALA A 331 32.24 -31.35 0.49
N LYS A 332 31.54 -30.49 1.26
CA LYS A 332 30.91 -30.91 2.52
C LYS A 332 29.62 -31.65 2.17
N SER A 333 29.40 -32.76 2.82
CA SER A 333 28.27 -33.70 2.61
C SER A 333 26.89 -33.10 2.98
N ASN A 334 26.83 -31.88 3.43
CA ASN A 334 25.60 -31.20 3.86
C ASN A 334 25.20 -30.09 2.88
N GLY A 335 23.89 -29.95 2.64
CA GLY A 335 23.31 -28.86 1.83
C GLY A 335 23.61 -27.46 2.39
N HIS A 336 23.41 -26.46 1.56
CA HIS A 336 23.70 -25.07 1.82
C HIS A 336 22.42 -24.28 2.17
N ILE A 337 22.54 -23.23 3.01
CA ILE A 337 21.40 -22.34 3.35
C ILE A 337 21.55 -21.02 2.62
N TYR A 338 20.54 -20.70 1.81
CA TYR A 338 20.32 -19.38 1.23
C TYR A 338 19.30 -18.62 2.06
N VAL A 339 19.67 -17.47 2.58
CA VAL A 339 18.80 -16.62 3.42
C VAL A 339 18.40 -15.37 2.66
N SER A 340 17.12 -15.15 2.44
CA SER A 340 16.64 -13.97 1.70
C SER A 340 15.60 -13.19 2.47
N ASN A 341 15.51 -11.89 2.17
CA ASN A 341 14.32 -11.11 2.48
C ASN A 341 13.10 -11.66 1.71
N HIS A 342 11.90 -11.26 2.09
CA HIS A 342 10.67 -11.86 1.55
C HIS A 342 9.77 -10.81 0.87
N ARG A 343 9.90 -10.68 -0.46
CA ARG A 343 9.11 -9.73 -1.28
C ARG A 343 7.80 -10.35 -1.76
N THR A 344 7.86 -11.58 -2.26
CA THR A 344 6.70 -12.29 -2.83
C THR A 344 6.76 -13.79 -2.50
N LEU A 345 5.68 -14.50 -2.70
CA LEU A 345 5.70 -15.98 -2.59
C LEU A 345 6.57 -16.65 -3.67
N LEU A 346 7.02 -15.90 -4.67
CA LEU A 346 7.86 -16.40 -5.77
C LEU A 346 9.38 -16.29 -5.47
N ASP A 347 9.79 -15.68 -4.36
CA ASP A 347 11.21 -15.48 -4.04
C ASP A 347 12.04 -16.76 -4.10
N PRO A 348 11.63 -17.88 -3.47
CA PRO A 348 12.41 -19.12 -3.55
C PRO A 348 12.55 -19.66 -4.97
N LEU A 349 11.53 -19.47 -5.80
CA LEU A 349 11.53 -19.89 -7.19
C LEU A 349 12.52 -19.07 -8.03
N TYR A 350 12.54 -17.74 -7.86
CA TYR A 350 13.47 -16.87 -8.58
C TYR A 350 14.93 -17.07 -8.13
N ILE A 351 15.15 -17.39 -6.85
CA ILE A 351 16.47 -17.80 -6.34
C ILE A 351 16.90 -19.13 -7.01
N SER A 352 15.99 -20.10 -7.12
CA SER A 352 16.21 -21.37 -7.82
C SER A 352 16.54 -21.15 -9.31
N PHE A 353 15.84 -20.22 -9.99
CA PHE A 353 16.15 -19.82 -11.37
C PHE A 353 17.54 -19.20 -11.49
N THR A 354 17.95 -18.33 -10.52
CA THR A 354 19.28 -17.72 -10.51
C THR A 354 20.40 -18.75 -10.37
N LEU A 355 20.22 -19.69 -9.47
CA LEU A 355 21.21 -20.73 -9.18
C LEU A 355 21.15 -21.90 -10.16
N GLN A 356 20.07 -22.01 -10.95
CA GLN A 356 19.77 -23.16 -11.83
C GLN A 356 19.82 -24.51 -11.09
N LYS A 357 19.40 -24.50 -9.81
CA LYS A 357 19.37 -25.65 -8.91
C LYS A 357 17.97 -25.84 -8.32
N ASN A 358 17.64 -27.08 -8.00
CA ASN A 358 16.46 -27.39 -7.20
C ASN A 358 16.75 -27.07 -5.74
N LEU A 359 15.96 -26.18 -5.16
CA LEU A 359 16.05 -25.77 -3.78
C LEU A 359 14.81 -26.24 -3.00
N ILE A 360 14.95 -26.39 -1.70
CA ILE A 360 13.84 -26.70 -0.81
C ILE A 360 13.47 -25.40 -0.08
N ALA A 361 12.24 -24.94 -0.27
CA ALA A 361 11.74 -23.73 0.38
C ALA A 361 11.08 -24.05 1.73
N VAL A 362 11.56 -23.40 2.78
CA VAL A 362 11.01 -23.57 4.13
C VAL A 362 9.93 -22.51 4.38
N THR A 363 8.74 -22.92 4.82
CA THR A 363 7.58 -22.06 4.97
C THR A 363 6.89 -22.26 6.32
N TYR A 364 6.22 -21.22 6.85
CA TYR A 364 5.45 -21.30 8.10
C TYR A 364 3.94 -21.35 7.91
N SER A 365 3.40 -20.75 6.85
CA SER A 365 1.96 -20.54 6.70
C SER A 365 1.49 -20.50 5.24
N LEU A 366 2.11 -21.31 4.40
CA LEU A 366 1.66 -21.44 3.02
C LEU A 366 0.31 -22.18 2.97
N SER A 367 -0.59 -21.81 2.08
CA SER A 367 -1.85 -22.53 1.89
C SER A 367 -1.58 -23.88 1.19
N ARG A 368 -2.41 -24.90 1.45
CA ARG A 368 -2.28 -26.19 0.77
C ARG A 368 -2.34 -26.06 -0.75
N MET A 369 -3.19 -25.17 -1.25
CA MET A 369 -3.28 -24.88 -2.68
C MET A 369 -1.97 -24.29 -3.23
N SER A 370 -1.36 -23.37 -2.48
CA SER A 370 -0.08 -22.78 -2.88
C SER A 370 1.07 -23.80 -2.83
N GLU A 371 1.04 -24.77 -1.90
CA GLU A 371 2.02 -25.86 -1.82
C GLU A 371 1.89 -26.81 -3.04
N ILE A 372 0.66 -27.17 -3.42
CA ILE A 372 0.41 -28.06 -4.59
C ILE A 372 0.82 -27.37 -5.90
N LEU A 373 0.58 -26.07 -6.01
CA LEU A 373 0.89 -25.29 -7.21
C LEU A 373 2.34 -24.78 -7.25
N ALA A 374 3.13 -24.98 -6.18
CA ALA A 374 4.51 -24.54 -6.15
C ALA A 374 5.39 -25.43 -7.06
N PRO A 375 6.14 -24.85 -8.03
CA PRO A 375 7.07 -25.61 -8.87
C PRO A 375 8.37 -25.96 -8.13
N ILE A 376 8.46 -25.71 -6.85
CA ILE A 376 9.59 -25.96 -5.96
C ILE A 376 9.11 -26.74 -4.75
N GLN A 377 9.94 -27.64 -4.25
CA GLN A 377 9.62 -28.39 -3.03
C GLN A 377 9.47 -27.43 -1.84
N THR A 378 8.32 -27.50 -1.17
CA THR A 378 8.02 -26.67 0.00
C THR A 378 7.83 -27.54 1.23
N VAL A 379 8.42 -27.14 2.35
CA VAL A 379 8.27 -27.83 3.64
C VAL A 379 7.76 -26.85 4.69
N ARG A 380 6.69 -27.24 5.38
CA ARG A 380 6.06 -26.43 6.39
C ARG A 380 6.67 -26.68 7.76
N LEU A 381 7.13 -25.61 8.41
CA LEU A 381 7.59 -25.63 9.80
C LEU A 381 6.42 -25.52 10.78
N THR A 382 6.61 -26.04 11.99
CA THR A 382 5.59 -26.16 13.03
C THR A 382 5.52 -24.96 13.95
N ARG A 383 6.52 -24.07 13.96
CA ARG A 383 6.79 -22.98 14.92
C ARG A 383 7.22 -23.49 16.30
N ASN A 384 7.50 -24.75 16.42
CA ASN A 384 8.22 -25.31 17.56
C ASN A 384 9.71 -25.34 17.22
N ARG A 385 10.52 -24.57 17.95
CA ARG A 385 11.94 -24.36 17.61
C ARG A 385 12.72 -25.65 17.49
N ASP A 386 12.57 -26.57 18.46
CA ASP A 386 13.35 -27.82 18.49
C ASP A 386 12.93 -28.79 17.40
N GLN A 387 11.64 -28.86 17.09
CA GLN A 387 11.13 -29.67 15.99
C GLN A 387 11.55 -29.08 14.64
N ASP A 388 11.45 -27.78 14.49
CA ASP A 388 11.83 -27.07 13.26
C ASP A 388 13.34 -27.18 13.00
N ALA A 389 14.17 -27.08 14.04
CA ALA A 389 15.61 -27.27 13.96
C ALA A 389 15.98 -28.68 13.47
N LYS A 390 15.40 -29.72 14.06
CA LYS A 390 15.61 -31.13 13.64
C LYS A 390 15.16 -31.34 12.19
N MET A 391 14.01 -30.78 11.82
CA MET A 391 13.48 -30.86 10.46
C MET A 391 14.43 -30.19 9.46
N MET A 392 14.90 -28.98 9.74
CA MET A 392 15.84 -28.26 8.86
C MET A 392 17.16 -29.03 8.70
N GLN A 393 17.70 -29.63 9.77
CA GLN A 393 18.90 -30.49 9.68
C GLN A 393 18.69 -31.71 8.80
N GLN A 394 17.49 -32.33 8.85
CA GLN A 394 17.15 -33.43 7.96
C GLN A 394 17.04 -33.00 6.51
N LEU A 395 16.46 -31.82 6.26
CA LEU A 395 16.32 -31.28 4.91
C LEU A 395 17.68 -30.89 4.30
N LEU A 396 18.60 -30.37 5.10
CA LEU A 396 19.98 -30.06 4.65
C LEU A 396 20.75 -31.31 4.16
N LYS A 397 20.41 -32.49 4.67
CA LYS A 397 20.98 -33.75 4.14
C LYS A 397 20.39 -34.14 2.78
N GLN A 398 19.23 -33.57 2.40
CA GLN A 398 18.55 -33.84 1.14
C GLN A 398 18.91 -32.84 0.03
N GLY A 399 19.30 -31.62 0.39
CA GLY A 399 19.63 -30.56 -0.56
C GLY A 399 19.76 -29.17 0.06
N ASP A 400 19.91 -28.20 -0.83
CA ASP A 400 20.07 -26.79 -0.46
C ASP A 400 18.71 -26.18 -0.03
N LEU A 401 18.72 -25.37 1.02
CA LEU A 401 17.53 -24.72 1.58
C LEU A 401 17.46 -23.23 1.23
N VAL A 402 16.24 -22.75 1.02
CA VAL A 402 15.93 -21.30 1.00
C VAL A 402 15.06 -20.95 2.20
N VAL A 403 15.49 -19.97 2.98
CA VAL A 403 14.81 -19.49 4.17
C VAL A 403 14.52 -18.00 4.05
N CYS A 404 13.27 -17.59 4.29
CA CYS A 404 12.85 -16.19 4.40
C CYS A 404 12.52 -15.88 5.87
N PRO A 405 13.51 -15.42 6.68
CA PRO A 405 13.38 -15.36 8.13
C PRO A 405 12.45 -14.25 8.65
N GLU A 406 11.95 -13.37 7.79
CA GLU A 406 10.92 -12.39 8.12
C GLU A 406 9.57 -13.05 8.46
N GLY A 407 9.32 -14.27 7.97
CA GLY A 407 8.10 -15.04 8.21
C GLY A 407 6.83 -14.46 7.57
N THR A 408 6.96 -13.39 6.79
CA THR A 408 5.89 -12.78 5.98
C THR A 408 6.49 -11.93 4.87
N THR A 409 5.78 -11.81 3.76
CA THR A 409 6.19 -10.92 2.66
C THR A 409 6.14 -9.45 3.08
N CYS A 410 7.12 -8.66 2.68
CA CYS A 410 7.18 -7.21 2.88
C CYS A 410 7.46 -6.53 1.54
N ARG A 411 6.49 -5.77 1.02
CA ARG A 411 6.60 -5.09 -0.29
C ARG A 411 7.22 -3.69 -0.19
N GLU A 412 7.26 -3.14 1.00
CA GLU A 412 7.83 -1.84 1.31
C GLU A 412 9.37 -1.93 1.33
N PRO A 413 10.10 -0.82 1.22
CA PRO A 413 11.55 -0.81 1.30
C PRO A 413 12.08 -0.94 2.74
N TYR A 414 11.53 -1.89 3.47
CA TYR A 414 11.94 -2.25 4.84
C TYR A 414 12.22 -3.73 4.93
N LEU A 415 13.10 -4.11 5.84
CA LEU A 415 13.29 -5.49 6.29
C LEU A 415 12.72 -5.64 7.69
N LEU A 416 11.86 -6.62 7.86
CA LEU A 416 11.38 -7.01 9.18
C LEU A 416 12.49 -7.75 9.93
N ARG A 417 12.38 -7.84 11.26
CA ARG A 417 13.36 -8.55 12.08
C ARG A 417 13.48 -10.01 11.65
N PHE A 418 14.69 -10.48 11.45
CA PHE A 418 14.97 -11.86 11.05
C PHE A 418 14.91 -12.81 12.26
N SER A 419 14.26 -13.96 12.05
CA SER A 419 14.29 -15.06 13.01
C SER A 419 15.69 -15.72 13.01
N PRO A 420 16.31 -16.00 14.18
CA PRO A 420 17.66 -16.51 14.24
C PRO A 420 17.82 -18.00 13.96
N LEU A 421 16.74 -18.77 13.80
CA LEU A 421 16.77 -20.23 13.69
C LEU A 421 17.74 -20.76 12.62
N PHE A 422 17.84 -20.07 11.48
CA PHE A 422 18.70 -20.48 10.37
C PHE A 422 20.19 -20.39 10.71
N SER A 423 20.59 -19.45 11.55
CA SER A 423 22.00 -19.23 11.91
C SER A 423 22.59 -20.31 12.81
N GLU A 424 21.76 -21.15 13.38
CA GLU A 424 22.17 -22.26 14.26
C GLU A 424 22.33 -23.59 13.49
N MET A 425 21.97 -23.60 12.19
CA MET A 425 21.86 -24.84 11.43
C MET A 425 23.04 -25.12 10.50
N CYS A 426 23.82 -24.12 10.13
CA CYS A 426 24.91 -24.22 9.17
C CYS A 426 26.12 -23.39 9.56
N ASP A 427 27.32 -23.88 9.18
CA ASP A 427 28.57 -23.15 9.33
C ASP A 427 28.75 -22.04 8.30
N GLU A 428 28.02 -22.07 7.20
CA GLU A 428 28.11 -21.10 6.10
C GLU A 428 26.72 -20.73 5.60
N ILE A 429 26.45 -19.44 5.48
CA ILE A 429 25.17 -18.89 5.04
C ILE A 429 25.44 -17.96 3.85
N THR A 430 24.66 -18.10 2.78
CA THR A 430 24.66 -17.12 1.68
C THR A 430 23.45 -16.21 1.78
N PRO A 431 23.62 -14.92 2.12
CA PRO A 431 22.55 -13.95 2.04
C PRO A 431 22.19 -13.67 0.58
N VAL A 432 20.89 -13.52 0.32
CA VAL A 432 20.34 -13.24 -1.01
C VAL A 432 19.41 -12.04 -0.92
N ALA A 433 19.78 -10.96 -1.59
CA ALA A 433 18.97 -9.76 -1.68
C ALA A 433 17.99 -9.89 -2.84
N VAL A 434 16.70 -9.79 -2.54
CA VAL A 434 15.62 -9.94 -3.52
C VAL A 434 14.80 -8.66 -3.58
N ASP A 435 14.55 -8.15 -4.79
CA ASP A 435 13.62 -7.05 -5.01
C ASP A 435 12.67 -7.33 -6.17
N SER A 436 11.49 -6.75 -6.11
CA SER A 436 10.46 -6.93 -7.13
C SER A 436 9.67 -5.65 -7.34
N HIS A 437 9.51 -5.24 -8.60
CA HIS A 437 8.71 -4.09 -8.99
C HIS A 437 7.57 -4.49 -9.92
N VAL A 438 6.42 -3.90 -9.68
CA VAL A 438 5.20 -4.13 -10.46
C VAL A 438 4.54 -2.81 -10.79
N SER A 439 3.86 -2.74 -11.94
CA SER A 439 3.23 -1.51 -12.42
C SER A 439 1.72 -1.46 -12.15
N MET A 440 1.03 -2.58 -12.12
CA MET A 440 -0.43 -2.63 -11.99
C MET A 440 -0.92 -3.37 -10.76
N PHE A 441 -0.38 -4.58 -10.52
CA PHE A 441 -0.89 -5.45 -9.46
C PHE A 441 0.22 -5.90 -8.53
N HIS A 442 0.01 -5.73 -7.24
CA HIS A 442 0.89 -6.30 -6.24
C HIS A 442 0.73 -7.82 -6.14
N GLY A 443 1.83 -8.53 -6.15
CA GLY A 443 1.90 -9.99 -5.96
C GLY A 443 1.90 -10.43 -4.50
N THR A 444 1.39 -9.59 -3.58
CA THR A 444 1.35 -9.91 -2.15
C THR A 444 0.12 -9.29 -1.51
N THR A 445 -0.44 -9.96 -0.50
CA THR A 445 -1.52 -9.42 0.32
C THR A 445 -1.45 -9.95 1.74
N ALA A 446 -1.83 -9.13 2.71
CA ALA A 446 -1.98 -9.54 4.10
C ALA A 446 -3.38 -10.11 4.36
N GLY A 447 -4.41 -9.51 3.82
CA GLY A 447 -5.82 -9.84 4.08
C GLY A 447 -6.55 -10.62 3.00
N GLY A 448 -5.96 -10.81 1.80
CA GLY A 448 -6.61 -11.46 0.67
C GLY A 448 -6.31 -12.96 0.52
N LEU A 449 -6.76 -13.53 -0.60
CA LEU A 449 -6.45 -14.91 -0.98
C LEU A 449 -4.99 -15.01 -1.45
N LYS A 450 -4.11 -15.49 -0.57
CA LYS A 450 -2.66 -15.58 -0.82
C LYS A 450 -2.30 -16.52 -1.97
N CYS A 451 -3.12 -17.52 -2.26
CA CYS A 451 -2.88 -18.41 -3.42
C CYS A 451 -2.94 -17.67 -4.77
N LEU A 452 -3.60 -16.52 -4.83
CA LEU A 452 -3.65 -15.67 -6.01
C LEU A 452 -2.47 -14.70 -6.11
N ASP A 453 -1.62 -14.57 -5.10
CA ASP A 453 -0.48 -13.65 -5.09
C ASP A 453 0.45 -13.85 -6.30
N PRO A 454 0.90 -15.08 -6.64
CA PRO A 454 1.69 -15.31 -7.84
C PRO A 454 0.96 -14.95 -9.13
N VAL A 455 -0.35 -15.20 -9.20
CA VAL A 455 -1.17 -14.89 -10.39
C VAL A 455 -1.18 -13.37 -10.62
N PHE A 456 -1.49 -12.59 -9.60
CA PHE A 456 -1.49 -11.11 -9.71
C PHE A 456 -0.12 -10.55 -10.08
N PHE A 457 0.97 -11.13 -9.55
CA PHE A 457 2.32 -10.75 -9.96
C PHE A 457 2.53 -11.00 -11.46
N LEU A 458 2.17 -12.19 -11.94
CA LEU A 458 2.35 -12.61 -13.33
C LEU A 458 1.36 -11.96 -14.32
N MET A 459 0.30 -11.31 -13.83
CA MET A 459 -0.61 -10.51 -14.64
C MET A 459 -0.03 -9.15 -15.06
N ASN A 460 1.05 -8.69 -14.44
CA ASN A 460 1.69 -7.43 -14.83
C ASN A 460 2.28 -7.52 -16.23
N PRO A 461 2.22 -6.45 -17.05
CA PRO A 461 2.79 -6.48 -18.39
C PRO A 461 4.32 -6.70 -18.36
N VAL A 462 5.01 -5.98 -17.49
CA VAL A 462 6.47 -6.03 -17.33
C VAL A 462 6.82 -6.09 -15.84
N PRO A 463 6.62 -7.24 -15.16
CA PRO A 463 7.10 -7.38 -13.80
C PRO A 463 8.62 -7.48 -13.78
N VAL A 464 9.25 -6.80 -12.84
CA VAL A 464 10.70 -6.81 -12.65
C VAL A 464 11.04 -7.63 -11.42
N TYR A 465 12.05 -8.48 -11.54
CA TYR A 465 12.57 -9.28 -10.44
C TYR A 465 14.09 -9.22 -10.42
N THR A 466 14.67 -8.86 -9.28
CA THR A 466 16.11 -8.76 -9.09
C THR A 466 16.54 -9.71 -7.99
N VAL A 467 17.54 -10.53 -8.26
CA VAL A 467 18.14 -11.45 -7.28
C VAL A 467 19.64 -11.20 -7.26
N GLN A 468 20.15 -10.83 -6.10
CA GLN A 468 21.58 -10.59 -5.88
C GLN A 468 22.09 -11.52 -4.78
N LEU A 469 22.98 -12.43 -5.12
CA LEU A 469 23.73 -13.20 -4.13
C LEU A 469 24.79 -12.30 -3.51
N LEU A 470 24.96 -12.40 -2.20
CA LEU A 470 25.95 -11.64 -1.43
C LEU A 470 27.06 -12.56 -0.95
N ASP A 471 28.10 -11.98 -0.37
CA ASP A 471 29.22 -12.73 0.15
C ASP A 471 28.78 -13.63 1.32
N GLN A 472 29.34 -14.82 1.38
CA GLN A 472 29.05 -15.80 2.41
C GLN A 472 29.44 -15.27 3.80
N LEU A 473 28.59 -15.56 4.76
CA LEU A 473 28.82 -15.29 6.17
C LEU A 473 29.06 -16.60 6.94
N VAL A 474 30.07 -16.59 7.76
CA VAL A 474 30.30 -17.63 8.77
C VAL A 474 29.62 -17.16 10.06
N PRO A 475 28.62 -17.91 10.59
CA PRO A 475 27.97 -17.55 11.83
C PRO A 475 28.99 -17.39 12.96
N SER A 476 28.96 -16.28 13.66
CA SER A 476 29.76 -16.07 14.86
C SER A 476 29.28 -17.06 15.92
N GLN A 477 30.17 -17.94 16.41
CA GLN A 477 29.82 -18.81 17.53
C GLN A 477 29.56 -17.93 18.75
N PRO A 478 28.45 -18.12 19.49
CA PRO A 478 28.16 -17.36 20.69
C PRO A 478 29.28 -17.64 21.72
N GLN A 479 30.02 -16.61 22.12
CA GLN A 479 30.87 -16.70 23.29
C GLN A 479 29.95 -16.83 24.51
N ILE A 480 30.07 -17.97 25.20
CA ILE A 480 29.21 -18.35 26.32
C ILE A 480 29.71 -17.60 27.57
N ASN A 481 29.15 -16.43 27.83
CA ASN A 481 29.25 -15.77 29.13
C ASN A 481 27.86 -15.25 29.48
N ASP A 482 27.31 -15.76 30.60
CA ASP A 482 26.08 -15.42 31.30
C ASP A 482 24.71 -15.54 30.56
N ASP A 483 23.68 -15.95 31.33
CA ASP A 483 22.37 -16.35 30.81
C ASP A 483 21.52 -15.22 30.20
N ASP A 484 21.73 -13.97 30.59
CA ASP A 484 21.05 -12.78 30.03
C ASP A 484 21.66 -12.31 28.70
N GLU A 485 22.94 -12.62 28.42
CA GLU A 485 23.59 -12.35 27.13
C GLU A 485 23.25 -13.38 26.04
N LYS A 486 22.73 -14.54 26.41
CA LYS A 486 22.41 -15.62 25.44
C LYS A 486 21.36 -15.23 24.43
N GLU A 487 20.35 -14.40 24.80
CA GLU A 487 19.29 -13.99 23.87
C GLU A 487 19.82 -12.96 22.87
N GLY A 488 20.66 -12.02 23.28
CA GLY A 488 21.33 -11.05 22.39
C GLY A 488 22.29 -11.70 21.41
N SER A 489 23.10 -12.66 21.86
CA SER A 489 24.11 -13.37 21.06
C SER A 489 23.49 -14.17 19.89
N ARG A 490 22.29 -14.73 20.05
CA ARG A 490 21.60 -15.51 18.98
C ARG A 490 21.20 -14.67 17.79
N PHE A 491 20.88 -13.39 17.98
CA PHE A 491 20.46 -12.49 16.90
C PHE A 491 21.61 -11.84 16.16
N VAL A 492 22.85 -11.96 16.62
CA VAL A 492 24.01 -11.28 16.00
C VAL A 492 24.10 -11.64 14.51
N THR A 493 24.22 -12.92 14.19
CA THR A 493 24.31 -13.39 12.79
C THR A 493 23.04 -13.04 11.99
N ALA A 494 21.85 -13.16 12.59
CA ALA A 494 20.60 -12.81 11.91
C ALA A 494 20.54 -11.31 11.59
N ASN A 495 20.98 -10.44 12.50
CA ASN A 495 21.06 -9.00 12.29
C ASN A 495 22.14 -8.63 11.26
N ASP A 496 23.26 -9.34 11.21
CA ASP A 496 24.32 -9.11 10.22
C ASP A 496 23.85 -9.48 8.82
N VAL A 497 23.15 -10.62 8.66
CA VAL A 497 22.51 -11.00 7.40
C VAL A 497 21.46 -9.96 6.98
N GLN A 498 20.61 -9.52 7.92
CA GLN A 498 19.60 -8.47 7.66
C GLN A 498 20.25 -7.17 7.18
N ARG A 499 21.32 -6.73 7.86
CA ARG A 499 22.06 -5.51 7.52
C ARG A 499 22.72 -5.62 6.14
N GLN A 500 23.34 -6.76 5.84
CA GLN A 500 23.98 -6.98 4.55
C GLN A 500 22.98 -6.91 3.39
N ILE A 501 21.80 -7.56 3.55
CA ILE A 501 20.70 -7.50 2.58
C ILE A 501 20.13 -6.06 2.50
N GLY A 502 19.92 -5.41 3.64
CA GLY A 502 19.44 -4.02 3.71
C GLY A 502 20.35 -3.06 2.97
N ASN A 503 21.66 -3.14 3.19
CA ASN A 503 22.66 -2.31 2.51
C ASN A 503 22.66 -2.56 0.98
N ALA A 504 22.57 -3.82 0.55
CA ALA A 504 22.56 -4.17 -0.87
C ALA A 504 21.33 -3.64 -1.61
N LEU A 505 20.18 -3.55 -0.92
CA LEU A 505 18.91 -3.07 -1.49
C LEU A 505 18.65 -1.58 -1.23
N GLY A 506 19.40 -0.94 -0.32
CA GLY A 506 19.08 0.38 0.20
C GLY A 506 17.80 0.39 1.05
N PHE A 507 17.49 -0.72 1.73
CA PHE A 507 16.28 -0.87 2.56
C PHE A 507 16.61 -0.62 4.04
N GLU A 508 15.65 -0.06 4.74
CA GLU A 508 15.73 0.18 6.17
C GLU A 508 15.54 -1.13 6.95
N CYS A 509 16.50 -1.44 7.84
CA CYS A 509 16.41 -2.58 8.75
C CYS A 509 15.58 -2.21 9.98
N THR A 510 14.45 -2.87 10.18
CA THR A 510 13.56 -2.60 11.31
C THR A 510 13.64 -3.70 12.37
N LYS A 511 13.22 -3.36 13.59
CA LYS A 511 13.00 -4.33 14.68
C LYS A 511 11.58 -4.91 14.68
N LEU A 512 10.72 -4.46 13.74
CA LEU A 512 9.35 -4.89 13.65
C LEU A 512 9.26 -6.36 13.24
N THR A 513 8.32 -7.05 13.86
CA THR A 513 8.05 -8.46 13.58
C THR A 513 6.86 -8.62 12.63
N ARG A 514 6.66 -9.85 12.16
CA ARG A 514 5.44 -10.22 11.46
C ARG A 514 4.17 -9.81 12.23
N LYS A 515 4.17 -9.99 13.57
CA LYS A 515 3.03 -9.63 14.42
C LYS A 515 2.72 -8.14 14.34
N ASP A 516 3.74 -7.29 14.45
CA ASP A 516 3.59 -5.83 14.38
C ASP A 516 3.00 -5.40 13.04
N LYS A 517 3.50 -5.94 11.93
CA LYS A 517 2.96 -5.68 10.60
C LYS A 517 1.47 -6.04 10.48
N TYR A 518 1.07 -7.22 10.97
CA TYR A 518 -0.33 -7.64 10.91
C TYR A 518 -1.23 -6.83 11.85
N MET A 519 -0.73 -6.40 13.00
CA MET A 519 -1.47 -5.49 13.90
C MET A 519 -1.73 -4.15 13.22
N ILE A 520 -0.76 -3.61 12.51
CA ILE A 520 -0.92 -2.35 11.75
C ILE A 520 -1.94 -2.52 10.62
N LEU A 521 -1.84 -3.57 9.80
CA LEU A 521 -2.66 -3.75 8.61
C LEU A 521 -4.05 -4.32 8.89
N ALA A 522 -4.14 -5.28 9.80
CA ALA A 522 -5.33 -6.09 10.00
C ALA A 522 -5.94 -5.96 11.40
N GLY A 523 -5.24 -5.33 12.33
CA GLY A 523 -5.66 -5.26 13.73
C GLY A 523 -5.68 -6.62 14.44
N ASN A 524 -4.98 -7.62 13.91
CA ASN A 524 -4.85 -8.95 14.49
C ASN A 524 -3.44 -9.51 14.28
N GLU A 525 -3.12 -10.62 14.93
CA GLU A 525 -1.78 -11.24 14.86
C GLU A 525 -1.51 -12.04 13.56
N GLY A 526 -2.44 -12.02 12.59
CA GLY A 526 -2.32 -12.76 11.33
C GLY A 526 -2.32 -14.29 11.52
N ILE A 527 -2.78 -14.80 12.65
CA ILE A 527 -2.96 -16.22 12.90
C ILE A 527 -4.39 -16.59 12.49
N VAL A 528 -4.52 -17.43 11.49
CA VAL A 528 -5.81 -18.04 11.16
C VAL A 528 -6.08 -19.10 12.23
N SER A 529 -6.93 -18.76 13.20
CA SER A 529 -7.46 -19.78 14.11
C SER A 529 -8.29 -20.74 13.26
N THR A 530 -7.77 -21.93 13.00
CA THR A 530 -8.61 -23.06 12.59
C THR A 530 -9.53 -23.36 13.77
N LYS A 531 -10.75 -22.81 13.76
CA LYS A 531 -11.83 -23.32 14.58
C LYS A 531 -11.99 -24.79 14.17
N ARG A 532 -11.43 -25.70 14.95
CA ARG A 532 -11.92 -27.06 14.98
C ARG A 532 -13.39 -26.96 15.39
N SER A 533 -14.28 -27.22 14.46
CA SER A 533 -15.66 -27.53 14.77
C SER A 533 -15.64 -28.80 15.63
N GLY A 534 -15.62 -28.65 16.94
CA GLY A 534 -15.97 -29.73 17.87
C GLY A 534 -17.44 -30.05 17.62
N LYS A 535 -17.72 -31.12 16.94
CA LYS A 535 -18.96 -31.85 17.06
C LYS A 535 -18.91 -32.50 18.45
N SER A 536 -19.70 -32.05 19.37
CA SER A 536 -20.25 -32.81 20.47
C SER A 536 -21.68 -33.15 20.13
#